data_2753020f64f1ad232d81cfabb84f74b1
#
_entry.id   2753020f64f1ad232d81cfabb84f74b1
#
_cell.length_a   1.000
_cell.length_b   1.000
_cell.length_c   1.000
_cell.angle_alpha   90.00
_cell.angle_beta   90.00
_cell.angle_gamma   90.00
#
_symmetry.space_group_name_H-M   'P 1'
#
loop_
_entity.id
_entity.type
_entity.pdbx_description
1 polymer ?
#
loop_
_entity_poly.entity_id
_entity_poly.type
_entity_poly.pdbx_seq_one_letter_code
_entity_poly.pdbx_strand_id
1 'polypeptide(L)'
;MALSKRAALRILEGEHQAISDLIGWLGPDDFTRSATIGDGDWSARDLLSHLTSWDQHALDALDAWGRGEPAPVQRPLRAKGLNALNAETLAADRSRSPSSVRLWFDEVHGRLIAEIQSVGAATWQAPPTARARRPLGNVLGGIVGGPAGPFAHASAHLSDLRAFVESVERPA
;
A
#
# COMPACT_ATOMS: atom_id res chain seq x y z
N MET A 1 0.14 21.82 4.16
CA MET A 1 -1.25 21.45 4.49
C MET A 1 -1.46 20.04 3.99
N ALA A 2 -2.10 19.15 4.77
CA ALA A 2 -2.37 17.80 4.33
C ALA A 2 -3.41 17.79 3.20
N LEU A 3 -3.33 16.78 2.32
CA LEU A 3 -4.40 16.51 1.37
C LEU A 3 -5.72 16.33 2.12
N SER A 4 -6.85 16.77 1.56
CA SER A 4 -8.13 16.58 2.23
C SER A 4 -8.44 15.09 2.39
N LYS A 5 -9.07 14.69 3.49
CA LYS A 5 -9.46 13.30 3.76
C LYS A 5 -10.27 12.70 2.59
N ARG A 6 -11.21 13.47 2.03
CA ARG A 6 -12.00 13.04 0.86
C ARG A 6 -11.14 12.78 -0.39
N ALA A 7 -10.11 13.59 -0.62
CA ALA A 7 -9.21 13.39 -1.76
C ALA A 7 -8.32 12.17 -1.53
N ALA A 8 -7.82 11.96 -0.31
CA ALA A 8 -7.03 10.78 0.06
C ALA A 8 -7.83 9.48 -0.15
N LEU A 9 -9.07 9.42 0.33
CA LEU A 9 -9.95 8.27 0.14
C LEU A 9 -10.18 7.97 -1.34
N ARG A 10 -10.49 8.98 -2.15
CA ARG A 10 -10.68 8.77 -3.60
C ARG A 10 -9.47 8.21 -4.31
N ILE A 11 -8.26 8.63 -3.91
CA ILE A 11 -7.01 8.10 -4.49
C ILE A 11 -6.85 6.64 -4.10
N LEU A 12 -6.94 6.33 -2.80
CA LEU A 12 -6.78 4.97 -2.29
C LEU A 12 -7.78 3.99 -2.93
N GLU A 13 -9.08 4.34 -2.91
CA GLU A 13 -10.15 3.52 -3.50
C GLU A 13 -9.94 3.34 -5.02
N GLY A 14 -9.59 4.40 -5.73
CA GLY A 14 -9.36 4.34 -7.18
C GLY A 14 -8.14 3.50 -7.55
N GLU A 15 -7.04 3.59 -6.80
CA GLU A 15 -5.85 2.78 -7.04
C GLU A 15 -6.08 1.30 -6.71
N HIS A 16 -6.76 1.02 -5.59
CA HIS A 16 -7.12 -0.35 -5.21
C HIS A 16 -7.99 -1.00 -6.31
N GLN A 17 -9.01 -0.29 -6.79
CA GLN A 17 -9.86 -0.78 -7.88
C GLN A 17 -9.04 -1.06 -9.15
N ALA A 18 -8.16 -0.14 -9.53
CA ALA A 18 -7.33 -0.30 -10.73
C ALA A 18 -6.39 -1.53 -10.64
N ILE A 19 -5.79 -1.78 -9.47
CA ILE A 19 -4.99 -2.99 -9.23
C ILE A 19 -5.88 -4.22 -9.27
N SER A 20 -7.03 -4.22 -8.59
CA SER A 20 -7.96 -5.36 -8.54
C SER A 20 -8.48 -5.74 -9.93
N ASP A 21 -8.81 -4.76 -10.76
CA ASP A 21 -9.27 -4.99 -12.13
C ASP A 21 -8.19 -5.69 -12.96
N LEU A 22 -6.94 -5.23 -12.90
CA LEU A 22 -5.83 -5.85 -13.62
C LEU A 22 -5.52 -7.26 -13.12
N ILE A 23 -5.48 -7.45 -11.80
CA ILE A 23 -5.26 -8.77 -11.18
C ILE A 23 -6.37 -9.76 -11.53
N GLY A 24 -7.59 -9.28 -11.73
CA GLY A 24 -8.74 -10.11 -12.14
C GLY A 24 -8.56 -10.81 -13.48
N TRP A 25 -7.71 -10.30 -14.38
CA TRP A 25 -7.38 -10.92 -15.66
C TRP A 25 -6.34 -12.03 -15.56
N LEU A 26 -5.58 -12.11 -14.45
CA LEU A 26 -4.50 -13.08 -14.29
C LEU A 26 -5.02 -14.42 -13.78
N GLY A 27 -4.73 -15.47 -14.53
CA GLY A 27 -4.90 -16.86 -14.06
C GLY A 27 -3.95 -17.17 -12.88
N PRO A 28 -4.16 -18.33 -12.20
CA PRO A 28 -3.34 -18.72 -11.05
C PRO A 28 -1.83 -18.76 -11.33
N ASP A 29 -1.46 -19.30 -12.49
CA ASP A 29 -0.04 -19.43 -12.89
C ASP A 29 0.59 -18.07 -13.20
N ASP A 30 -0.14 -17.21 -13.91
CA ASP A 30 0.33 -15.85 -14.22
C ASP A 30 0.45 -14.99 -12.96
N PHE A 31 -0.50 -15.09 -12.05
CA PHE A 31 -0.47 -14.35 -10.78
C PHE A 31 0.77 -14.66 -9.93
N THR A 32 1.32 -15.86 -10.04
CA THR A 32 2.51 -16.31 -9.28
C THR A 32 3.79 -16.33 -10.09
N ARG A 33 3.73 -15.99 -11.39
CA ARG A 33 4.89 -15.98 -12.29
C ARG A 33 5.89 -14.92 -11.84
N SER A 34 7.11 -15.34 -11.49
CA SER A 34 8.19 -14.43 -11.09
C SER A 34 8.70 -13.58 -12.24
N ALA A 35 9.37 -12.48 -11.91
CA ALA A 35 10.00 -11.56 -12.85
C ALA A 35 9.04 -10.98 -13.90
N THR A 36 7.83 -10.63 -13.46
CA THR A 36 6.77 -10.06 -14.32
C THR A 36 6.40 -8.62 -13.95
N ILE A 37 6.85 -8.15 -12.78
CA ILE A 37 6.54 -6.80 -12.28
C ILE A 37 7.84 -6.03 -12.05
N GLY A 38 8.01 -4.93 -12.78
CA GLY A 38 9.21 -4.09 -12.71
C GLY A 38 10.47 -4.81 -13.20
N ASP A 39 11.63 -4.28 -12.83
CA ASP A 39 12.95 -4.82 -13.24
C ASP A 39 13.48 -5.92 -12.31
N GLY A 40 12.67 -6.38 -11.35
CA GLY A 40 13.06 -7.35 -10.32
C GLY A 40 12.41 -8.72 -10.49
N ASP A 41 12.54 -9.56 -9.44
CA ASP A 41 12.00 -10.93 -9.41
C ASP A 41 10.53 -11.00 -8.96
N TRP A 42 9.82 -9.88 -8.91
CA TRP A 42 8.46 -9.82 -8.38
C TRP A 42 7.45 -10.45 -9.33
N SER A 43 6.51 -11.18 -8.73
CA SER A 43 5.26 -11.60 -9.34
C SER A 43 4.14 -10.58 -9.01
N ALA A 44 3.00 -10.71 -9.69
CA ALA A 44 1.80 -9.96 -9.34
C ALA A 44 1.32 -10.26 -7.89
N ARG A 45 1.55 -11.50 -7.41
CA ARG A 45 1.34 -11.89 -6.01
C ARG A 45 2.23 -11.08 -5.04
N ASP A 46 3.52 -10.93 -5.38
CA ASP A 46 4.47 -10.17 -4.55
C ASP A 46 4.11 -8.69 -4.53
N LEU A 47 3.63 -8.15 -5.64
CA LEU A 47 3.09 -6.79 -5.71
C LEU A 47 1.92 -6.61 -4.73
N LEU A 48 0.93 -7.51 -4.72
CA LEU A 48 -0.18 -7.42 -3.77
C LEU A 48 0.29 -7.49 -2.32
N SER A 49 1.21 -8.42 -2.00
CA SER A 49 1.80 -8.51 -0.65
C SER A 49 2.49 -7.20 -0.26
N HIS A 50 3.24 -6.61 -1.18
CA HIS A 50 3.91 -5.33 -0.97
C HIS A 50 2.93 -4.19 -0.68
N LEU A 51 1.91 -4.00 -1.52
CA LEU A 51 0.90 -2.96 -1.34
C LEU A 51 0.14 -3.14 -0.03
N THR A 52 -0.28 -4.38 0.27
CA THR A 52 -0.99 -4.71 1.52
C THR A 52 -0.15 -4.38 2.75
N SER A 53 1.15 -4.67 2.71
CA SER A 53 2.05 -4.38 3.83
C SER A 53 2.16 -2.88 4.10
N TRP A 54 2.16 -2.04 3.07
CA TRP A 54 2.17 -0.59 3.26
C TRP A 54 0.83 -0.06 3.77
N ASP A 55 -0.29 -0.63 3.35
CA ASP A 55 -1.61 -0.34 3.94
C ASP A 55 -1.65 -0.76 5.42
N GLN A 56 -1.07 -1.91 5.78
CA GLN A 56 -0.94 -2.33 7.17
C GLN A 56 -0.06 -1.37 7.98
N HIS A 57 1.05 -0.89 7.43
CA HIS A 57 1.87 0.13 8.09
C HIS A 57 1.11 1.45 8.32
N ALA A 58 0.18 1.81 7.44
CA ALA A 58 -0.70 2.96 7.63
C ALA A 58 -1.72 2.72 8.75
N LEU A 59 -2.30 1.52 8.86
CA LEU A 59 -3.16 1.12 9.97
C LEU A 59 -2.41 1.16 11.31
N ASP A 60 -1.19 0.61 11.35
CA ASP A 60 -0.35 0.63 12.55
C ASP A 60 0.01 2.07 12.96
N ALA A 61 0.17 2.96 11.98
CA ALA A 61 0.41 4.38 12.24
C ALA A 61 -0.83 5.09 12.80
N LEU A 62 -2.04 4.74 12.35
CA LEU A 62 -3.30 5.25 12.88
C LEU A 62 -3.49 4.83 14.35
N ASP A 63 -3.23 3.57 14.66
CA ASP A 63 -3.30 3.04 16.01
C ASP A 63 -2.27 3.69 16.95
N ALA A 64 -1.01 3.80 16.50
CA ALA A 64 0.05 4.51 17.22
C ALA A 64 -0.30 6.00 17.46
N TRP A 65 -0.91 6.65 16.46
CA TRP A 65 -1.38 8.02 16.58
C TRP A 65 -2.40 8.18 17.70
N GLY A 66 -3.36 7.27 17.81
CA GLY A 66 -4.35 7.26 18.89
C GLY A 66 -3.72 7.21 20.28
N ARG A 67 -2.51 6.65 20.40
CA ARG A 67 -1.72 6.60 21.65
C ARG A 67 -0.70 7.75 21.79
N GLY A 68 -0.61 8.65 20.82
CA GLY A 68 0.38 9.73 20.80
C GLY A 68 1.81 9.27 20.45
N GLU A 69 1.94 8.11 19.81
CA GLU A 69 3.21 7.48 19.42
C GLU A 69 3.58 7.75 17.96
N PRO A 70 4.86 7.69 17.60
CA PRO A 70 5.28 7.76 16.19
C PRO A 70 4.88 6.50 15.42
N ALA A 71 4.68 6.62 14.10
CA ALA A 71 4.38 5.48 13.24
C ALA A 71 5.47 4.39 13.36
N PRO A 72 5.10 3.12 13.68
CA PRO A 72 6.06 2.05 13.94
C PRO A 72 7.03 1.80 12.79
N VAL A 73 6.57 1.92 11.54
CA VAL A 73 7.40 1.71 10.34
C VAL A 73 8.57 2.68 10.21
N GLN A 74 8.51 3.85 10.86
CA GLN A 74 9.58 4.85 10.75
C GLN A 74 10.92 4.37 11.30
N ARG A 75 10.91 3.57 12.37
CA ARG A 75 12.15 3.07 12.99
C ARG A 75 12.87 2.06 12.10
N PRO A 76 12.24 0.96 11.64
CA PRO A 76 12.90 0.01 10.72
C PRO A 76 13.26 0.66 9.39
N LEU A 77 12.43 1.56 8.85
CA LEU A 77 12.71 2.27 7.61
C LEU A 77 13.99 3.11 7.70
N ARG A 78 14.21 3.82 8.81
CA ARG A 78 15.44 4.59 9.05
C ARG A 78 16.66 3.71 9.27
N ALA A 79 16.50 2.55 9.92
CA ALA A 79 17.60 1.67 10.27
C ALA A 79 18.10 0.85 9.07
N LYS A 80 17.22 0.40 8.20
CA LYS A 80 17.50 -0.59 7.14
C LYS A 80 17.33 -0.03 5.72
N GLY A 81 16.57 1.04 5.56
CA GLY A 81 16.17 1.58 4.26
C GLY A 81 14.98 0.84 3.64
N LEU A 82 14.44 1.43 2.58
CA LEU A 82 13.20 0.98 1.92
C LEU A 82 13.34 -0.42 1.31
N ASN A 83 14.40 -0.65 0.55
CA ASN A 83 14.58 -1.91 -0.17
C ASN A 83 14.74 -3.12 0.78
N ALA A 84 15.49 -2.96 1.86
CA ALA A 84 15.66 -4.02 2.84
C ALA A 84 14.34 -4.31 3.59
N LEU A 85 13.58 -3.27 3.95
CA LEU A 85 12.27 -3.43 4.58
C LEU A 85 11.30 -4.17 3.66
N ASN A 86 11.22 -3.78 2.38
CA ASN A 86 10.38 -4.45 1.39
C ASN A 86 10.77 -5.92 1.22
N ALA A 87 12.07 -6.22 1.11
CA ALA A 87 12.56 -7.59 0.97
C ALA A 87 12.21 -8.47 2.18
N GLU A 88 12.36 -7.96 3.40
CA GLU A 88 11.97 -8.67 4.62
C GLU A 88 10.48 -8.96 4.68
N THR A 89 9.66 -7.99 4.32
CA THR A 89 8.20 -8.13 4.31
C THR A 89 7.77 -9.20 3.31
N LEU A 90 8.28 -9.14 2.08
CA LEU A 90 7.98 -10.15 1.06
C LEU A 90 8.44 -11.55 1.47
N ALA A 91 9.61 -11.67 2.12
CA ALA A 91 10.10 -12.94 2.62
C ALA A 91 9.19 -13.52 3.71
N ALA A 92 8.65 -12.70 4.60
CA ALA A 92 7.71 -13.11 5.64
C ALA A 92 6.37 -13.59 5.03
N ASP A 93 5.94 -13.00 3.91
CA ASP A 93 4.66 -13.34 3.27
C ASP A 93 4.73 -14.50 2.27
N ARG A 94 5.92 -15.04 2.00
CA ARG A 94 6.10 -16.17 1.05
C ARG A 94 5.29 -17.42 1.38
N SER A 95 4.98 -17.65 2.66
CA SER A 95 4.18 -18.79 3.11
C SER A 95 2.68 -18.65 2.86
N ARG A 96 2.19 -17.44 2.54
CA ARG A 96 0.77 -17.21 2.25
C ARG A 96 0.39 -17.82 0.91
N SER A 97 -0.76 -18.51 0.84
CA SER A 97 -1.28 -18.97 -0.44
C SER A 97 -1.69 -17.80 -1.35
N PRO A 98 -1.69 -17.96 -2.68
CA PRO A 98 -2.13 -16.94 -3.62
C PRO A 98 -3.53 -16.39 -3.32
N SER A 99 -4.47 -17.28 -2.95
CA SER A 99 -5.83 -16.87 -2.57
C SER A 99 -5.85 -16.07 -1.27
N SER A 100 -5.03 -16.44 -0.27
CA SER A 100 -4.97 -15.68 0.98
C SER A 100 -4.33 -14.31 0.80
N VAL A 101 -3.41 -14.14 -0.16
CA VAL A 101 -2.86 -12.82 -0.48
C VAL A 101 -3.91 -11.90 -1.08
N ARG A 102 -4.75 -12.41 -2.00
CA ARG A 102 -5.87 -11.61 -2.58
C ARG A 102 -6.86 -11.17 -1.50
N LEU A 103 -7.30 -12.10 -0.65
CA LEU A 103 -8.21 -11.78 0.46
C LEU A 103 -7.60 -10.76 1.42
N TRP A 104 -6.34 -10.93 1.78
CA TRP A 104 -5.63 -10.03 2.67
C TRP A 104 -5.49 -8.63 2.09
N PHE A 105 -5.24 -8.51 0.78
CA PHE A 105 -5.19 -7.23 0.07
C PHE A 105 -6.52 -6.47 0.20
N ASP A 106 -7.64 -7.13 -0.03
CA ASP A 106 -8.97 -6.51 0.08
C ASP A 106 -9.33 -6.18 1.53
N GLU A 107 -9.07 -7.09 2.47
CA GLU A 107 -9.40 -6.91 3.90
C GLU A 107 -8.62 -5.76 4.53
N VAL A 108 -7.31 -5.70 4.32
CA VAL A 108 -6.46 -4.66 4.92
C VAL A 108 -6.79 -3.30 4.31
N HIS A 109 -6.99 -3.23 3.00
CA HIS A 109 -7.38 -2.00 2.34
C HIS A 109 -8.75 -1.51 2.83
N GLY A 110 -9.75 -2.39 2.90
CA GLY A 110 -11.09 -2.06 3.42
C GLY A 110 -11.04 -1.53 4.86
N ARG A 111 -10.21 -2.11 5.72
CA ARG A 111 -9.96 -1.62 7.08
C ARG A 111 -9.33 -0.24 7.07
N LEU A 112 -8.30 -0.02 6.24
CA LEU A 112 -7.64 1.29 6.13
C LEU A 112 -8.63 2.39 5.72
N ILE A 113 -9.47 2.12 4.73
CA ILE A 113 -10.54 3.05 4.28
C ILE A 113 -11.49 3.35 5.44
N ALA A 114 -12.00 2.34 6.15
CA ALA A 114 -12.92 2.50 7.27
C ALA A 114 -12.30 3.32 8.41
N GLU A 115 -11.05 3.03 8.77
CA GLU A 115 -10.33 3.77 9.80
C GLU A 115 -10.09 5.24 9.40
N ILE A 116 -9.67 5.51 8.18
CA ILE A 116 -9.54 6.89 7.68
C ILE A 116 -10.89 7.59 7.69
N GLN A 117 -11.98 6.95 7.30
CA GLN A 117 -13.31 7.53 7.32
C GLN A 117 -13.74 7.95 8.74
N SER A 118 -13.39 7.15 9.75
CA SER A 118 -13.72 7.41 11.16
C SER A 118 -12.97 8.60 11.75
N VAL A 119 -11.79 8.95 11.21
CA VAL A 119 -10.97 10.07 11.70
C VAL A 119 -11.72 11.41 11.53
N GLY A 120 -11.85 12.17 12.61
CA GLY A 120 -12.43 13.52 12.56
C GLY A 120 -11.59 14.50 11.73
N ALA A 121 -12.24 15.48 11.09
CA ALA A 121 -11.56 16.44 10.21
C ALA A 121 -10.45 17.23 10.94
N ALA A 122 -10.69 17.60 12.19
CA ALA A 122 -9.71 18.30 13.03
C ALA A 122 -8.47 17.42 13.28
N THR A 123 -8.68 16.15 13.64
CA THR A 123 -7.61 15.16 13.87
C THR A 123 -6.78 14.91 12.61
N TRP A 124 -7.44 14.85 11.45
CA TRP A 124 -6.76 14.67 10.16
C TRP A 124 -5.74 15.76 9.85
N GLN A 125 -6.04 16.99 10.23
CA GLN A 125 -5.19 18.18 9.99
C GLN A 125 -4.26 18.51 11.16
N ALA A 126 -4.40 17.84 12.30
CA ALA A 126 -3.62 18.10 13.50
C ALA A 126 -2.36 17.21 13.56
N PRO A 127 -1.26 17.70 14.16
CA PRO A 127 -0.19 16.84 14.61
C PRO A 127 -0.59 16.10 15.89
N PRO A 128 -0.08 14.86 16.18
CA PRO A 128 -0.50 14.04 17.31
C PRO A 128 -0.15 14.67 18.67
N THR A 129 0.90 15.43 18.71
CA THR A 129 1.37 16.13 19.91
C THR A 129 1.94 17.49 19.54
N ALA A 130 2.12 18.37 20.53
CA ALA A 130 2.78 19.67 20.31
C ALA A 130 4.23 19.55 19.78
N ARG A 131 4.85 18.38 19.91
CA ARG A 131 6.20 18.08 19.41
C ARG A 131 6.20 17.50 18.00
N ALA A 132 5.12 16.89 17.56
CA ALA A 132 5.00 16.35 16.20
C ALA A 132 4.61 17.49 15.25
N ARG A 133 5.40 17.67 14.19
CA ARG A 133 5.22 18.78 13.25
C ARG A 133 4.31 18.46 12.07
N ARG A 134 3.90 17.20 11.91
CA ARG A 134 3.18 16.75 10.71
C ARG A 134 1.75 16.32 11.06
N PRO A 135 0.73 16.83 10.35
CA PRO A 135 -0.64 16.35 10.42
C PRO A 135 -0.74 14.83 10.13
N LEU A 136 -1.75 14.18 10.71
CA LEU A 136 -2.01 12.75 10.48
C LEU A 136 -2.13 12.42 8.99
N GLY A 137 -2.89 13.22 8.22
CA GLY A 137 -3.01 13.03 6.79
C GLY A 137 -1.68 13.08 6.02
N ASN A 138 -0.69 13.86 6.51
CA ASN A 138 0.65 13.88 5.92
C ASN A 138 1.50 12.67 6.33
N VAL A 139 1.29 12.12 7.53
CA VAL A 139 1.99 10.91 7.98
C VAL A 139 1.52 9.73 7.16
N LEU A 140 0.21 9.53 7.05
CA LEU A 140 -0.39 8.44 6.27
C LEU A 140 -0.06 8.58 4.78
N GLY A 141 -0.23 9.78 4.21
CA GLY A 141 0.09 10.04 2.82
C GLY A 141 1.56 9.84 2.46
N GLY A 142 2.47 9.91 3.45
CA GLY A 142 3.87 9.56 3.27
C GLY A 142 4.15 8.06 3.38
N ILE A 143 3.33 7.31 4.12
CA ILE A 143 3.45 5.84 4.26
C ILE A 143 2.92 5.15 3.01
N VAL A 144 1.71 5.49 2.58
CA VAL A 144 1.07 4.94 1.37
C VAL A 144 1.16 5.89 0.17
N GLY A 145 2.26 6.63 0.08
CA GLY A 145 2.56 7.53 -1.02
C GLY A 145 3.56 6.94 -2.00
N GLY A 146 3.65 7.56 -3.17
CA GLY A 146 4.55 7.17 -4.25
C GLY A 146 5.05 8.38 -5.04
N PRO A 147 5.72 8.15 -6.18
CA PRO A 147 6.19 9.23 -7.05
C PRO A 147 5.08 10.17 -7.54
N ALA A 148 3.86 9.66 -7.69
CA ALA A 148 2.69 10.45 -8.09
C ALA A 148 2.12 11.32 -6.95
N GLY A 149 2.58 11.14 -5.72
CA GLY A 149 2.19 11.97 -4.58
C GLY A 149 1.70 11.18 -3.36
N PRO A 150 1.17 11.91 -2.36
CA PRO A 150 0.60 11.30 -1.17
C PRO A 150 -0.57 10.38 -1.51
N PHE A 151 -0.67 9.24 -0.85
CA PHE A 151 -1.69 8.19 -1.03
C PHE A 151 -1.65 7.47 -2.38
N ALA A 152 -0.69 7.77 -3.26
CA ALA A 152 -0.60 7.27 -4.62
C ALA A 152 0.52 6.19 -4.74
N HIS A 153 0.57 5.23 -3.81
CA HIS A 153 1.59 4.19 -3.80
C HIS A 153 1.40 3.20 -4.96
N ALA A 154 0.19 2.73 -5.17
CA ALA A 154 -0.09 1.72 -6.19
C ALA A 154 0.13 2.25 -7.61
N SER A 155 -0.04 3.56 -7.85
CA SER A 155 0.23 4.16 -9.17
C SER A 155 1.68 3.98 -9.64
N ALA A 156 2.63 3.80 -8.71
CA ALA A 156 4.02 3.49 -9.05
C ALA A 156 4.20 2.14 -9.78
N HIS A 157 3.24 1.25 -9.64
CA HIS A 157 3.29 -0.12 -10.13
C HIS A 157 2.27 -0.43 -11.23
N LEU A 158 1.31 0.48 -11.48
CA LEU A 158 0.23 0.26 -12.44
C LEU A 158 0.71 0.06 -13.87
N SER A 159 1.77 0.77 -14.30
CA SER A 159 2.32 0.61 -15.64
C SER A 159 2.88 -0.78 -15.88
N ASP A 160 3.64 -1.31 -14.92
CA ASP A 160 4.29 -2.61 -15.02
C ASP A 160 3.24 -3.74 -14.98
N LEU A 161 2.29 -3.64 -14.05
CA LEU A 161 1.19 -4.61 -13.96
C LEU A 161 0.34 -4.61 -15.24
N ARG A 162 0.03 -3.44 -15.81
CA ARG A 162 -0.73 -3.34 -17.07
C ARG A 162 0.03 -3.97 -18.21
N ALA A 163 1.32 -3.64 -18.39
CA ALA A 163 2.15 -4.22 -19.43
C ALA A 163 2.21 -5.75 -19.33
N PHE A 164 2.29 -6.29 -18.12
CA PHE A 164 2.26 -7.74 -17.90
C PHE A 164 0.90 -8.34 -18.29
N VAL A 165 -0.22 -7.78 -17.85
CA VAL A 165 -1.57 -8.25 -18.20
C VAL A 165 -1.75 -8.24 -19.72
N GLU A 166 -1.38 -7.15 -20.41
CA GLU A 166 -1.46 -7.06 -21.88
C GLU A 166 -0.59 -8.13 -22.58
N SER A 167 0.52 -8.54 -21.98
CA SER A 167 1.40 -9.57 -22.53
C SER A 167 0.80 -10.98 -22.45
N VAL A 168 -0.01 -11.27 -21.44
CA VAL A 168 -0.67 -12.57 -21.27
C VAL A 168 -1.99 -12.67 -22.04
N GLU A 169 -2.67 -11.55 -22.29
CA GLU A 169 -3.87 -11.48 -23.10
C GLU A 169 -3.61 -11.66 -24.60
N ARG A 170 -2.38 -11.45 -25.06
CA ARG A 170 -1.96 -11.63 -26.45
C ARG A 170 -1.02 -12.83 -26.56
N PRO A 171 -1.53 -14.08 -26.62
CA PRO A 171 -0.68 -15.20 -26.97
C PRO A 171 -0.10 -14.97 -28.36
N ALA A 172 1.19 -15.23 -28.51
CA ALA A 172 1.96 -15.09 -29.74
C ALA A 172 1.44 -16.01 -30.87
#